data_a02719c1d4043e52643909585f406fb8
#
_entry.id   a02719c1d4043e52643909585f406fb8
#
_cell.length_a   1.000
_cell.length_b   1.000
_cell.length_c   1.000
_cell.angle_alpha   90.00
_cell.angle_beta   90.00
_cell.angle_gamma   90.00
#
_symmetry.space_group_name_H-M   'P 1'
#
loop_
_entity.id
_entity.type
_entity.pdbx_description
1 polymer ?
#
loop_
_entity_poly.entity_id
_entity_poly.type
_entity_poly.pdbx_seq_one_letter_code
_entity_poly.pdbx_strand_id
1 'polypeptide(L)'
;MKLHYPLCASLLALAACSPPPPAPPPAPVERPAPPVTPAPPPVLRPSANWPEWPLETGDWVYRRDERGSLALFGATGQNAIVTLRCDTTRRRLYLARAGAGPAERMIVRTSSTLKEFAASPTGATPAYLATEILPTDPILDAMAFSRGRIALEVDGQQPIAIPSWTEITRIVEDCRA
;
A
#
# COMPACT_ATOMS: atom_id res chain seq x y z
N MET A 1 5.75 107.26 -36.68
CA MET A 1 5.59 107.17 -38.17
C MET A 1 5.83 105.71 -38.62
N LYS A 2 4.94 105.23 -39.44
CA LYS A 2 4.89 103.97 -40.16
C LYS A 2 4.35 102.71 -39.42
N LEU A 3 3.11 102.49 -39.73
CA LEU A 3 2.27 101.33 -39.62
C LEU A 3 2.85 100.15 -40.43
N HIS A 4 2.89 98.95 -39.88
CA HIS A 4 2.93 97.73 -40.69
C HIS A 4 2.16 96.66 -39.96
N TYR A 5 1.04 96.31 -40.52
CA TYR A 5 0.29 95.05 -40.21
C TYR A 5 0.98 93.85 -40.83
N PRO A 6 0.97 92.71 -40.24
CA PRO A 6 0.84 91.53 -41.05
C PRO A 6 -0.33 90.61 -40.62
N LEU A 7 -0.91 90.17 -41.57
CA LEU A 7 -1.83 89.14 -41.95
C LEU A 7 -1.86 87.91 -41.04
N CYS A 8 -3.00 87.66 -40.38
CA CYS A 8 -3.28 86.39 -39.76
C CYS A 8 -3.69 85.34 -40.79
N ALA A 9 -2.90 84.29 -40.92
CA ALA A 9 -3.23 83.10 -41.70
C ALA A 9 -3.81 82.02 -40.69
N SER A 10 -5.10 81.84 -40.77
CA SER A 10 -5.81 80.76 -40.00
C SER A 10 -5.56 79.38 -40.66
N LEU A 11 -4.85 78.50 -40.00
CA LEU A 11 -4.74 77.12 -40.38
C LEU A 11 -5.86 76.35 -39.63
N LEU A 12 -6.86 75.86 -40.36
CA LEU A 12 -7.84 74.85 -39.87
C LEU A 12 -7.15 73.47 -39.79
N ALA A 13 -6.97 73.00 -38.60
CA ALA A 13 -6.56 71.60 -38.36
C ALA A 13 -7.82 70.71 -38.38
N LEU A 14 -7.95 69.85 -39.39
CA LEU A 14 -8.92 68.77 -39.42
C LEU A 14 -8.44 67.68 -38.50
N ALA A 15 -9.05 67.52 -37.34
CA ALA A 15 -8.87 66.36 -36.44
C ALA A 15 -9.60 65.17 -37.04
N ALA A 16 -8.85 64.25 -37.62
CA ALA A 16 -9.33 62.91 -38.04
C ALA A 16 -9.57 62.05 -36.79
N CYS A 17 -10.83 61.81 -36.41
CA CYS A 17 -11.18 60.79 -35.44
C CYS A 17 -11.04 59.41 -36.05
N SER A 18 -9.88 58.77 -35.83
CA SER A 18 -9.74 57.33 -36.12
C SER A 18 -10.38 56.51 -34.97
N PRO A 19 -11.28 55.55 -35.25
CA PRO A 19 -11.80 54.68 -34.23
C PRO A 19 -10.67 53.82 -33.63
N PRO A 20 -10.73 53.51 -32.30
CA PRO A 20 -9.69 52.66 -31.69
C PRO A 20 -9.69 51.24 -32.32
N PRO A 21 -8.54 50.60 -32.43
CA PRO A 21 -8.48 49.25 -32.97
C PRO A 21 -9.27 48.28 -32.09
N PRO A 22 -9.95 47.26 -32.67
CA PRO A 22 -10.68 46.26 -31.88
C PRO A 22 -9.74 45.56 -30.90
N ALA A 23 -10.22 45.37 -29.67
CA ALA A 23 -9.49 44.66 -28.62
C ALA A 23 -9.14 43.24 -29.08
N PRO A 24 -7.92 42.76 -28.83
CA PRO A 24 -7.55 41.38 -29.17
C PRO A 24 -8.51 40.40 -28.46
N PRO A 25 -8.87 39.27 -29.09
CA PRO A 25 -9.71 38.26 -28.47
C PRO A 25 -9.09 37.77 -27.16
N PRO A 26 -9.89 37.49 -26.10
CA PRO A 26 -9.37 36.98 -24.85
C PRO A 26 -8.59 35.69 -25.10
N ALA A 27 -7.40 35.60 -24.48
CA ALA A 27 -6.59 34.39 -24.55
C ALA A 27 -7.42 33.19 -24.08
N PRO A 28 -7.25 32.01 -24.69
CA PRO A 28 -7.91 30.81 -24.24
C PRO A 28 -7.62 30.57 -22.75
N VAL A 29 -8.66 30.47 -21.94
CA VAL A 29 -8.52 30.13 -20.52
C VAL A 29 -8.05 28.67 -20.48
N GLU A 30 -6.77 28.49 -20.17
CA GLU A 30 -6.18 27.18 -19.98
C GLU A 30 -6.89 26.50 -18.78
N ARG A 31 -7.71 25.53 -19.09
CA ARG A 31 -8.45 24.79 -18.05
C ARG A 31 -7.42 23.99 -17.25
N PRO A 32 -7.36 24.15 -15.89
CA PRO A 32 -6.43 23.37 -15.08
C PRO A 32 -6.58 21.89 -15.41
N ALA A 33 -5.45 21.23 -15.68
CA ALA A 33 -5.45 19.78 -15.87
C ALA A 33 -6.04 19.10 -14.62
N PRO A 34 -6.91 18.09 -14.77
CA PRO A 34 -7.43 17.36 -13.63
C PRO A 34 -6.26 16.81 -12.81
N PRO A 35 -6.37 16.80 -11.46
CA PRO A 35 -5.33 16.25 -10.61
C PRO A 35 -5.03 14.81 -11.03
N VAL A 36 -3.77 14.54 -11.34
CA VAL A 36 -3.30 13.19 -11.68
C VAL A 36 -3.31 12.38 -10.40
N THR A 37 -4.34 11.55 -10.23
CA THR A 37 -4.35 10.55 -9.17
C THR A 37 -3.20 9.58 -9.43
N PRO A 38 -2.23 9.41 -8.50
CA PRO A 38 -1.18 8.42 -8.67
C PRO A 38 -1.80 7.06 -8.94
N ALA A 39 -1.35 6.37 -9.99
CA ALA A 39 -1.77 5.00 -10.22
C ALA A 39 -1.39 4.15 -9.00
N PRO A 40 -2.27 3.25 -8.52
CA PRO A 40 -1.91 2.33 -7.47
C PRO A 40 -0.67 1.54 -7.90
N PRO A 41 0.27 1.25 -6.97
CA PRO A 41 1.45 0.47 -7.30
C PRO A 41 1.04 -0.86 -7.94
N PRO A 42 1.78 -1.33 -8.94
CA PRO A 42 1.44 -2.58 -9.62
C PRO A 42 1.44 -3.73 -8.61
N VAL A 43 0.32 -4.44 -8.52
CA VAL A 43 0.24 -5.68 -7.72
C VAL A 43 1.15 -6.70 -8.40
N LEU A 44 2.21 -7.13 -7.71
CA LEU A 44 3.09 -8.18 -8.20
C LEU A 44 2.26 -9.44 -8.37
N ARG A 45 2.19 -9.94 -9.60
CA ARG A 45 1.56 -11.24 -9.83
C ARG A 45 2.42 -12.31 -9.19
N PRO A 46 1.82 -13.38 -8.61
CA PRO A 46 2.56 -14.51 -8.11
C PRO A 46 3.53 -15.00 -9.18
N SER A 47 4.83 -14.76 -9.01
CA SER A 47 5.83 -15.18 -9.98
C SER A 47 6.40 -16.53 -9.58
N ALA A 48 6.85 -17.31 -10.57
CA ALA A 48 7.59 -18.54 -10.32
C ALA A 48 8.85 -18.31 -9.47
N ASN A 49 9.34 -17.06 -9.43
CA ASN A 49 10.56 -16.65 -8.73
C ASN A 49 10.30 -16.11 -7.31
N TRP A 50 9.24 -16.57 -6.61
CA TRP A 50 9.02 -16.19 -5.23
C TRP A 50 10.23 -16.37 -4.29
N PRO A 51 11.16 -17.31 -4.50
CA PRO A 51 12.37 -17.41 -3.67
C PRO A 51 13.31 -16.21 -3.79
N GLU A 52 13.17 -15.41 -4.83
CA GLU A 52 13.96 -14.20 -5.09
C GLU A 52 13.26 -12.92 -4.62
N TRP A 53 12.02 -12.99 -4.12
CA TRP A 53 11.34 -11.81 -3.61
C TRP A 53 12.14 -11.20 -2.47
N PRO A 54 12.24 -9.86 -2.39
CA PRO A 54 12.88 -9.21 -1.28
C PRO A 54 12.16 -9.58 0.02
N LEU A 55 12.92 -9.85 1.07
CA LEU A 55 12.35 -10.00 2.41
C LEU A 55 11.85 -8.66 2.90
N GLU A 56 10.67 -8.66 3.52
CA GLU A 56 10.17 -7.51 4.24
C GLU A 56 11.13 -7.14 5.39
N THR A 57 11.25 -5.84 5.64
CA THR A 57 12.10 -5.33 6.73
C THR A 57 11.35 -5.45 8.05
N GLY A 58 12.02 -5.99 9.06
CA GLY A 58 11.48 -6.13 10.41
C GLY A 58 12.03 -7.33 11.14
N ASP A 59 11.55 -7.48 12.37
CA ASP A 59 11.93 -8.55 13.29
C ASP A 59 10.69 -9.28 13.77
N TRP A 60 10.87 -10.56 14.14
CA TRP A 60 9.88 -11.30 14.87
C TRP A 60 9.96 -10.99 16.36
N VAL A 61 8.81 -10.76 16.99
CA VAL A 61 8.69 -10.57 18.42
C VAL A 61 7.68 -11.57 18.98
N TYR A 62 8.15 -12.47 19.86
CA TYR A 62 7.29 -13.39 20.56
C TYR A 62 6.71 -12.76 21.82
N ARG A 63 5.42 -13.01 22.09
CA ARG A 63 4.72 -12.56 23.31
C ARG A 63 3.76 -13.64 23.80
N ARG A 64 3.39 -13.58 25.07
CA ARG A 64 2.29 -14.32 25.67
C ARG A 64 1.23 -13.36 26.20
N ASP A 65 -0.02 -13.77 26.10
CA ASP A 65 -1.18 -13.09 26.68
C ASP A 65 -2.17 -14.11 27.23
N GLU A 66 -3.33 -13.65 27.72
CA GLU A 66 -4.39 -14.51 28.29
C GLU A 66 -4.98 -15.51 27.30
N ARG A 67 -4.86 -15.26 26.00
CA ARG A 67 -5.35 -16.17 24.95
C ARG A 67 -4.33 -17.23 24.54
N GLY A 68 -3.07 -17.07 24.91
CA GLY A 68 -1.99 -17.99 24.57
C GLY A 68 -0.73 -17.27 24.11
N SER A 69 -0.19 -17.60 22.94
CA SER A 69 1.04 -16.99 22.44
C SER A 69 0.85 -16.31 21.08
N LEU A 70 1.74 -15.37 20.78
CA LEU A 70 1.66 -14.50 19.61
C LEU A 70 3.07 -14.17 19.13
N ALA A 71 3.34 -14.40 17.86
CA ALA A 71 4.51 -13.89 17.14
C ALA A 71 4.05 -12.76 16.20
N LEU A 72 4.79 -11.66 16.23
CA LEU A 72 4.54 -10.42 15.50
C LEU A 72 5.76 -10.13 14.63
N PHE A 73 5.56 -9.96 13.33
CA PHE A 73 6.62 -9.57 12.42
C PHE A 73 6.37 -8.16 11.89
N GLY A 74 7.39 -7.30 11.95
CA GLY A 74 7.34 -5.94 11.41
C GLY A 74 8.45 -5.06 11.95
N ALA A 75 8.48 -3.81 11.51
CA ALA A 75 9.46 -2.82 11.97
C ALA A 75 9.16 -2.41 13.42
N THR A 76 10.22 -2.20 14.20
CA THR A 76 10.11 -1.77 15.59
C THR A 76 9.31 -0.47 15.72
N GLY A 77 8.35 -0.45 16.64
CA GLY A 77 7.49 0.71 16.88
C GLY A 77 6.35 0.90 15.89
N GLN A 78 6.20 -0.01 14.92
CA GLN A 78 5.11 -0.03 13.96
C GLN A 78 4.14 -1.19 14.24
N ASN A 79 2.97 -1.16 13.59
CA ASN A 79 2.08 -2.29 13.60
C ASN A 79 2.72 -3.47 12.84
N ALA A 80 2.52 -4.68 13.36
CA ALA A 80 3.01 -5.87 12.70
C ALA A 80 2.41 -6.01 11.30
N ILE A 81 3.22 -6.40 10.32
CA ILE A 81 2.72 -6.72 8.96
C ILE A 81 2.24 -8.15 8.85
N VAL A 82 2.76 -9.06 9.69
CA VAL A 82 2.29 -10.44 9.83
C VAL A 82 2.19 -10.80 11.30
N THR A 83 1.17 -11.54 11.66
CA THR A 83 1.03 -12.12 13.00
C THR A 83 0.71 -13.60 12.91
N LEU A 84 1.30 -14.39 13.79
CA LEU A 84 0.94 -15.78 14.00
C LEU A 84 0.55 -15.96 15.47
N ARG A 85 -0.71 -16.31 15.71
CA ARG A 85 -1.27 -16.45 17.06
C ARG A 85 -1.68 -17.90 17.34
N CYS A 86 -1.28 -18.43 18.46
CA CYS A 86 -1.92 -19.60 19.05
C CYS A 86 -3.00 -19.15 20.05
N ASP A 87 -4.22 -19.58 19.84
CA ASP A 87 -5.30 -19.53 20.82
C ASP A 87 -5.37 -20.88 21.53
N THR A 88 -4.84 -20.96 22.74
CA THR A 88 -4.71 -22.23 23.47
C THR A 88 -6.06 -22.77 23.93
N THR A 89 -7.04 -21.90 24.20
CA THR A 89 -8.40 -22.30 24.58
C THR A 89 -9.11 -22.98 23.42
N ARG A 90 -8.98 -22.44 22.21
CA ARG A 90 -9.61 -22.98 21.01
C ARG A 90 -8.77 -24.04 20.33
N ARG A 91 -7.50 -24.15 20.67
CA ARG A 91 -6.49 -24.98 20.00
C ARG A 91 -6.47 -24.70 18.50
N ARG A 92 -6.27 -23.43 18.16
CA ARG A 92 -6.21 -22.93 16.77
C ARG A 92 -5.07 -21.94 16.61
N LEU A 93 -4.44 -22.00 15.45
CA LEU A 93 -3.54 -20.95 15.01
C LEU A 93 -4.26 -20.00 14.05
N TYR A 94 -3.93 -18.74 14.16
CA TYR A 94 -4.41 -17.69 13.26
C TYR A 94 -3.20 -17.02 12.63
N LEU A 95 -3.07 -17.16 11.32
CA LEU A 95 -2.10 -16.42 10.53
C LEU A 95 -2.82 -15.21 9.95
N ALA A 96 -2.31 -14.01 10.25
CA ALA A 96 -2.90 -12.79 9.74
C ALA A 96 -1.85 -11.88 9.11
N ARG A 97 -2.24 -11.18 8.06
CA ARG A 97 -1.46 -10.19 7.35
C ARG A 97 -2.16 -8.84 7.40
N ALA A 98 -1.40 -7.76 7.64
CA ALA A 98 -1.92 -6.40 7.57
C ALA A 98 -2.45 -6.12 6.17
N GLY A 99 -3.67 -5.61 6.10
CA GLY A 99 -4.36 -5.32 4.85
C GLY A 99 -5.84 -5.12 5.09
N ALA A 100 -6.50 -4.43 4.16
CA ALA A 100 -7.92 -4.13 4.19
C ALA A 100 -8.59 -4.60 2.89
N GLY A 101 -9.90 -4.73 2.95
CA GLY A 101 -10.73 -5.13 1.83
C GLY A 101 -11.22 -6.57 1.94
N PRO A 102 -12.04 -7.01 1.00
CA PRO A 102 -12.46 -8.40 0.92
C PRO A 102 -11.25 -9.25 0.51
N ALA A 103 -10.99 -10.30 1.25
CA ALA A 103 -10.05 -11.33 0.87
C ALA A 103 -10.73 -12.67 1.04
N GLU A 104 -10.66 -13.50 0.02
CA GLU A 104 -11.24 -14.83 0.03
C GLU A 104 -10.16 -15.89 0.21
N ARG A 105 -8.93 -15.55 -0.16
CA ARG A 105 -7.83 -16.50 -0.25
C ARG A 105 -6.52 -15.94 0.29
N MET A 106 -5.81 -16.79 1.03
CA MET A 106 -4.43 -16.60 1.45
C MET A 106 -3.61 -17.82 1.04
N ILE A 107 -2.53 -17.61 0.31
CA ILE A 107 -1.59 -18.67 -0.05
C ILE A 107 -0.34 -18.51 0.81
N VAL A 108 0.06 -19.60 1.45
CA VAL A 108 1.33 -19.72 2.19
C VAL A 108 2.28 -20.57 1.36
N ARG A 109 3.42 -20.00 0.98
CA ARG A 109 4.50 -20.71 0.28
C ARG A 109 5.70 -20.88 1.18
N THR A 110 6.26 -22.06 1.15
CA THR A 110 7.48 -22.42 1.87
C THR A 110 8.48 -23.05 0.89
N SER A 111 9.70 -23.30 1.33
CA SER A 111 10.71 -23.98 0.48
C SER A 111 10.34 -25.42 0.10
N SER A 112 9.37 -26.03 0.75
CA SER A 112 8.99 -27.43 0.52
C SER A 112 7.58 -27.63 -0.02
N THR A 113 6.66 -26.69 0.23
CA THR A 113 5.25 -26.82 -0.15
C THR A 113 4.54 -25.47 -0.26
N LEU A 114 3.33 -25.53 -0.78
CA LEU A 114 2.40 -24.43 -0.89
C LEU A 114 1.04 -24.90 -0.38
N LYS A 115 0.33 -24.05 0.34
CA LYS A 115 -1.04 -24.32 0.75
C LYS A 115 -1.90 -23.06 0.63
N GLU A 116 -3.13 -23.25 0.17
CA GLU A 116 -4.16 -22.24 0.06
C GLU A 116 -5.17 -22.38 1.22
N PHE A 117 -5.60 -21.24 1.74
CA PHE A 117 -6.57 -21.13 2.82
C PHE A 117 -7.65 -20.10 2.47
N ALA A 118 -8.84 -20.30 2.98
CA ALA A 118 -9.83 -19.24 3.05
C ALA A 118 -9.32 -18.15 3.99
N ALA A 119 -9.48 -16.88 3.60
CA ALA A 119 -9.09 -15.73 4.40
C ALA A 119 -10.27 -14.77 4.58
N SER A 120 -10.29 -14.06 5.70
CA SER A 120 -11.35 -13.11 6.02
C SER A 120 -10.79 -11.88 6.74
N PRO A 121 -11.42 -10.70 6.59
CA PRO A 121 -11.11 -9.53 7.41
C PRO A 121 -11.36 -9.82 8.90
N THR A 122 -10.43 -9.41 9.76
CA THR A 122 -10.57 -9.59 11.22
C THR A 122 -11.56 -8.61 11.86
N GLY A 123 -11.92 -7.54 11.16
CA GLY A 123 -12.74 -6.44 11.71
C GLY A 123 -12.02 -5.57 12.74
N ALA A 124 -10.72 -5.77 12.95
CA ALA A 124 -9.92 -5.01 13.91
C ALA A 124 -9.33 -3.72 13.32
N THR A 125 -8.86 -2.86 14.19
CA THR A 125 -8.04 -1.69 13.84
C THR A 125 -6.69 -1.82 14.53
N PRO A 126 -5.57 -1.87 13.80
CA PRO A 126 -5.45 -1.84 12.34
C PRO A 126 -6.08 -3.06 11.65
N ALA A 127 -6.41 -2.91 10.36
CA ALA A 127 -7.06 -3.96 9.58
C ALA A 127 -6.07 -5.10 9.26
N TYR A 128 -6.57 -6.34 9.41
CA TYR A 128 -5.87 -7.56 9.04
C TYR A 128 -6.79 -8.50 8.27
N LEU A 129 -6.18 -9.28 7.41
CA LEU A 129 -6.80 -10.42 6.72
C LEU A 129 -6.20 -11.69 7.31
N ALA A 130 -7.04 -12.58 7.81
CA ALA A 130 -6.60 -13.73 8.59
C ALA A 130 -7.18 -15.05 8.09
N THR A 131 -6.43 -16.12 8.33
CA THR A 131 -6.88 -17.51 8.16
C THR A 131 -6.67 -18.29 9.44
N GLU A 132 -7.51 -19.29 9.65
CA GLU A 132 -7.40 -20.26 10.74
C GLU A 132 -6.66 -21.52 10.27
N ILE A 133 -5.74 -22.01 11.09
CA ILE A 133 -4.93 -23.20 10.81
C ILE A 133 -5.01 -24.17 11.98
N LEU A 134 -5.25 -25.44 11.71
CA LEU A 134 -5.21 -26.48 12.72
C LEU A 134 -3.78 -26.69 13.22
N PRO A 135 -3.53 -26.92 14.53
CA PRO A 135 -2.19 -27.18 15.04
C PRO A 135 -1.49 -28.38 14.41
N THR A 136 -2.26 -29.33 13.90
CA THR A 136 -1.77 -30.53 13.21
C THR A 136 -1.53 -30.34 11.72
N ASP A 137 -1.81 -29.16 11.17
CA ASP A 137 -1.64 -28.91 9.74
C ASP A 137 -0.17 -28.94 9.35
N PRO A 138 0.21 -29.74 8.32
CA PRO A 138 1.60 -29.88 7.89
C PRO A 138 2.25 -28.58 7.41
N ILE A 139 1.45 -27.58 7.00
CA ILE A 139 1.99 -26.29 6.57
C ILE A 139 2.76 -25.59 7.70
N LEU A 140 2.38 -25.82 8.96
CA LEU A 140 3.07 -25.22 10.10
C LEU A 140 4.50 -25.70 10.25
N ASP A 141 4.73 -27.00 10.07
CA ASP A 141 6.10 -27.55 10.04
C ASP A 141 6.87 -27.05 8.80
N ALA A 142 6.21 -26.99 7.65
CA ALA A 142 6.79 -26.45 6.46
C ALA A 142 7.17 -24.95 6.60
N MET A 143 6.39 -24.16 7.34
CA MET A 143 6.74 -22.79 7.69
C MET A 143 7.92 -22.71 8.65
N ALA A 144 7.90 -23.52 9.73
CA ALA A 144 8.95 -23.56 10.74
C ALA A 144 10.32 -23.96 10.16
N PHE A 145 10.33 -24.87 9.18
CA PHE A 145 11.54 -25.40 8.54
C PHE A 145 11.79 -24.84 7.13
N SER A 146 11.10 -23.78 6.74
CA SER A 146 11.32 -23.15 5.45
C SER A 146 12.73 -22.55 5.35
N ARG A 147 13.38 -22.72 4.21
CA ARG A 147 14.75 -22.26 3.99
C ARG A 147 14.83 -20.74 3.88
N GLY A 148 14.89 -20.08 5.03
CA GLY A 148 15.13 -18.66 5.19
C GLY A 148 13.93 -17.76 4.90
N ARG A 149 12.85 -18.23 4.27
CA ARG A 149 11.70 -17.39 3.93
C ARG A 149 10.38 -18.13 3.80
N ILE A 150 9.32 -17.40 4.00
CA ILE A 150 7.93 -17.78 3.72
C ILE A 150 7.34 -16.67 2.87
N ALA A 151 6.61 -17.01 1.81
CA ALA A 151 5.85 -16.03 1.06
C ALA A 151 4.36 -16.12 1.38
N LEU A 152 3.72 -14.95 1.50
CA LEU A 152 2.30 -14.79 1.72
C LEU A 152 1.69 -14.02 0.55
N GLU A 153 0.71 -14.65 -0.09
CA GLU A 153 -0.09 -14.04 -1.15
C GLU A 153 -1.53 -13.97 -0.65
N VAL A 154 -2.11 -12.77 -0.63
CA VAL A 154 -3.50 -12.55 -0.22
C VAL A 154 -4.20 -11.78 -1.33
N ASP A 155 -5.40 -12.23 -1.70
CA ASP A 155 -6.15 -11.59 -2.77
C ASP A 155 -6.31 -10.09 -2.54
N GLY A 156 -6.05 -9.31 -3.58
CA GLY A 156 -6.11 -7.85 -3.51
C GLY A 156 -4.98 -7.17 -2.74
N GLN A 157 -4.00 -7.94 -2.23
CA GLN A 157 -2.83 -7.41 -1.52
C GLN A 157 -1.54 -7.66 -2.29
N GLN A 158 -0.54 -6.81 -2.05
CA GLN A 158 0.79 -7.02 -2.58
C GLN A 158 1.41 -8.27 -1.94
N PRO A 159 1.91 -9.27 -2.71
CA PRO A 159 2.59 -10.42 -2.14
C PRO A 159 3.82 -10.00 -1.35
N ILE A 160 4.14 -10.73 -0.27
CA ILE A 160 5.30 -10.45 0.58
C ILE A 160 6.10 -11.72 0.86
N ALA A 161 7.39 -11.55 1.16
CA ALA A 161 8.22 -12.59 1.73
C ALA A 161 8.74 -12.16 3.11
N ILE A 162 8.65 -13.04 4.08
CA ILE A 162 9.08 -12.82 5.47
C ILE A 162 10.10 -13.90 5.87
N PRO A 163 11.02 -13.61 6.82
CA PRO A 163 11.97 -14.62 7.29
C PRO A 163 11.27 -15.72 8.09
N SER A 164 11.72 -16.97 7.89
CA SER A 164 11.32 -18.12 8.72
C SER A 164 12.28 -18.22 9.91
N TRP A 165 11.86 -17.67 11.07
CA TRP A 165 12.66 -17.66 12.30
C TRP A 165 12.02 -18.54 13.39
N THR A 166 12.74 -18.72 14.49
CA THR A 166 12.41 -19.63 15.59
C THR A 166 11.11 -19.28 16.30
N GLU A 167 10.66 -18.03 16.23
CA GLU A 167 9.38 -17.60 16.80
C GLU A 167 8.20 -18.33 16.20
N ILE A 168 8.27 -18.67 14.90
CA ILE A 168 7.24 -19.46 14.22
C ILE A 168 7.17 -20.87 14.84
N THR A 169 8.32 -21.53 14.97
CA THR A 169 8.40 -22.86 15.60
C THR A 169 7.82 -22.83 16.99
N ARG A 170 8.20 -21.82 17.79
CA ARG A 170 7.73 -21.67 19.17
C ARG A 170 6.22 -21.53 19.27
N ILE A 171 5.58 -20.73 18.40
CA ILE A 171 4.11 -20.61 18.38
C ILE A 171 3.44 -21.93 18.02
N VAL A 172 4.01 -22.68 17.08
CA VAL A 172 3.49 -23.99 16.68
C VAL A 172 3.55 -24.98 17.84
N GLU A 173 4.68 -25.03 18.53
CA GLU A 173 4.88 -25.88 19.72
C GLU A 173 3.92 -25.51 20.84
N ASP A 174 3.78 -24.23 21.18
CA ASP A 174 2.83 -23.74 22.20
C ASP A 174 1.38 -24.18 21.90
N CYS A 175 1.01 -24.26 20.62
CA CYS A 175 -0.35 -24.62 20.21
C CYS A 175 -0.59 -26.14 20.16
N ARG A 176 0.48 -26.92 20.13
CA ARG A 176 0.44 -28.39 20.16
C ARG A 176 0.50 -28.97 21.57
N ALA A 177 1.04 -28.20 22.53
CA ALA A 177 1.10 -28.54 23.95
C ALA A 177 -0.31 -28.49 24.58
#